data_1ff612ee40a1a59e02b24943f2e06ef4
#
_entry.id   1ff612ee40a1a59e02b24943f2e06ef4
#
_cell.length_a   1.000
_cell.length_b   1.000
_cell.length_c   1.000
_cell.angle_alpha   90.00
_cell.angle_beta   90.00
_cell.angle_gamma   90.00
#
_symmetry.space_group_name_H-M   'P 1'
#
loop_
_entity.id
_entity.type
_entity.pdbx_description
1 polymer ?
#
loop_
_entity_poly.entity_id
_entity_poly.type
_entity_poly.pdbx_seq_one_letter_code
_entity_poly.pdbx_strand_id
1 'polypeptide(L)'
;HHLKTLAEAYGLTGNLTYAQKAIEELSDWIDHVHAPSLYDEQGNLAPLHFDGLSPWRALEVGIRGYRTWPLIIELLADTPCFTEEFQQKLYQSVQLHCKILYEISPLLWPKADHNHYLMENLGLMALSCLFPEMPDSAKYLSHSQQELDRCMEAQCTPCGGQIEGSPSY
;
A
#
# COMPACT_ATOMS: atom_id res chain seq x y z
N HIS A 1 11.72 1.54 2.61
CA HIS A 1 11.97 2.93 2.15
C HIS A 1 13.18 3.05 1.21
N HIS A 2 14.27 2.28 1.41
CA HIS A 2 15.48 2.34 0.57
C HIS A 2 15.25 1.90 -0.89
N LEU A 3 14.28 1.04 -1.16
CA LEU A 3 13.91 0.63 -2.52
C LEU A 3 13.51 1.82 -3.40
N LYS A 4 12.81 2.79 -2.82
CA LYS A 4 12.50 4.06 -3.49
C LYS A 4 13.78 4.76 -3.94
N THR A 5 14.77 4.87 -3.06
CA THR A 5 16.04 5.53 -3.37
C THR A 5 16.80 4.82 -4.49
N LEU A 6 16.75 3.48 -4.55
CA LEU A 6 17.34 2.71 -5.65
C LEU A 6 16.63 2.97 -6.98
N ALA A 7 15.30 3.00 -6.99
CA ALA A 7 14.52 3.32 -8.19
C ALA A 7 14.79 4.75 -8.68
N GLU A 8 14.82 5.73 -7.78
CA GLU A 8 15.18 7.13 -8.09
C GLU A 8 16.62 7.25 -8.63
N ALA A 9 17.58 6.53 -8.04
CA ALA A 9 18.96 6.50 -8.52
C ALA A 9 19.05 5.94 -9.94
N TYR A 10 18.28 4.91 -10.27
CA TYR A 10 18.15 4.43 -11.63
C TYR A 10 17.56 5.51 -12.56
N GLY A 11 16.43 6.13 -12.18
CA GLY A 11 15.79 7.16 -12.98
C GLY A 11 16.70 8.36 -13.29
N LEU A 12 17.61 8.72 -12.36
CA LEU A 12 18.56 9.82 -12.52
C LEU A 12 19.79 9.43 -13.35
N THR A 13 20.24 8.19 -13.30
CA THR A 13 21.55 7.77 -13.84
C THR A 13 21.46 6.83 -15.04
N GLY A 14 20.32 6.16 -15.23
CA GLY A 14 20.17 5.07 -16.21
C GLY A 14 20.99 3.81 -15.87
N ASN A 15 21.61 3.74 -14.68
CA ASN A 15 22.44 2.60 -14.30
C ASN A 15 21.58 1.42 -13.83
N LEU A 16 21.52 0.38 -14.65
CA LEU A 16 20.73 -0.83 -14.42
C LEU A 16 21.07 -1.57 -13.11
N THR A 17 22.26 -1.37 -12.54
CA THR A 17 22.63 -1.98 -11.25
C THR A 17 21.66 -1.56 -10.13
N TYR A 18 21.18 -0.32 -10.14
CA TYR A 18 20.20 0.15 -9.16
C TYR A 18 18.82 -0.48 -9.38
N ALA A 19 18.38 -0.58 -10.64
CA ALA A 19 17.12 -1.24 -10.97
C ALA A 19 17.14 -2.72 -10.58
N GLN A 20 18.21 -3.43 -10.95
CA GLN A 20 18.38 -4.84 -10.61
C GLN A 20 18.35 -5.04 -9.09
N LYS A 21 19.10 -4.22 -8.34
CA LYS A 21 19.13 -4.32 -6.88
C LYS A 21 17.77 -4.06 -6.24
N ALA A 22 17.02 -3.07 -6.73
CA ALA A 22 15.68 -2.77 -6.23
C ALA A 22 14.71 -3.94 -6.45
N ILE A 23 14.75 -4.56 -7.63
CA ILE A 23 13.89 -5.70 -7.98
C ILE A 23 14.27 -6.95 -7.21
N GLU A 24 15.56 -7.25 -7.06
CA GLU A 24 16.06 -8.38 -6.27
C GLU A 24 15.59 -8.28 -4.82
N GLU A 25 15.76 -7.13 -4.17
CA GLU A 25 15.37 -6.92 -2.78
C GLU A 25 13.85 -6.93 -2.59
N LEU A 26 13.09 -6.38 -3.55
CA LEU A 26 11.62 -6.45 -3.48
C LEU A 26 11.12 -7.88 -3.69
N SER A 27 11.71 -8.62 -4.62
CA SER A 27 11.41 -10.02 -4.86
C SER A 27 11.70 -10.88 -3.61
N ASP A 28 12.88 -10.69 -3.02
CA ASP A 28 13.27 -11.37 -1.79
C ASP A 28 12.31 -11.06 -0.63
N TRP A 29 11.91 -9.78 -0.50
CA TRP A 29 10.92 -9.37 0.50
C TRP A 29 9.57 -10.07 0.29
N ILE A 30 9.07 -10.14 -0.93
CA ILE A 30 7.79 -10.82 -1.25
C ILE A 30 7.87 -12.31 -0.91
N ASP A 31 9.01 -12.95 -1.19
CA ASP A 31 9.21 -14.38 -1.00
C ASP A 31 9.34 -14.78 0.49
N HIS A 32 9.87 -13.90 1.34
CA HIS A 32 10.24 -14.27 2.71
C HIS A 32 9.43 -13.54 3.80
N VAL A 33 8.76 -12.44 3.47
CA VAL A 33 7.97 -11.67 4.43
C VAL A 33 6.47 -11.94 4.20
N HIS A 34 5.98 -13.02 4.79
CA HIS A 34 4.60 -13.46 4.61
C HIS A 34 3.62 -12.67 5.49
N ALA A 35 2.43 -12.40 4.93
CA ALA A 35 1.33 -11.81 5.68
C ALA A 35 0.80 -12.80 6.74
N PRO A 36 0.33 -12.29 7.89
CA PRO A 36 -0.45 -13.12 8.81
C PRO A 36 -1.78 -13.51 8.14
N SER A 37 -2.45 -14.52 8.70
CA SER A 37 -3.80 -14.89 8.23
C SER A 37 -4.77 -13.72 8.39
N LEU A 38 -5.60 -13.50 7.37
CA LEU A 38 -6.70 -12.53 7.45
C LEU A 38 -7.80 -13.00 8.41
N TYR A 39 -7.85 -14.30 8.70
CA TYR A 39 -8.90 -14.93 9.47
C TYR A 39 -8.33 -15.56 10.74
N ASP A 40 -9.13 -15.54 11.81
CA ASP A 40 -8.87 -16.29 13.04
C ASP A 40 -9.18 -17.79 12.88
N GLU A 41 -8.96 -18.58 13.94
CA GLU A 41 -9.25 -20.02 13.96
C GLU A 41 -10.73 -20.36 13.77
N GLN A 42 -11.62 -19.40 14.02
CA GLN A 42 -13.07 -19.52 13.88
C GLN A 42 -13.56 -19.08 12.49
N GLY A 43 -12.66 -18.56 11.62
CA GLY A 43 -12.98 -18.10 10.28
C GLY A 43 -13.51 -16.65 10.21
N ASN A 44 -13.42 -15.86 11.30
CA ASN A 44 -13.75 -14.44 11.28
C ASN A 44 -12.54 -13.61 10.88
N LEU A 45 -12.78 -12.41 10.34
CA LEU A 45 -11.69 -11.47 10.05
C LEU A 45 -10.94 -11.12 11.35
N ALA A 46 -9.61 -11.10 11.27
CA ALA A 46 -8.70 -10.91 12.39
C ALA A 46 -7.90 -9.59 12.27
N PRO A 47 -8.55 -8.42 12.46
CA PRO A 47 -7.90 -7.12 12.27
C PRO A 47 -6.68 -6.91 13.19
N LEU A 48 -6.68 -7.47 14.39
CA LEU A 48 -5.57 -7.33 15.33
C LEU A 48 -4.25 -7.97 14.84
N HIS A 49 -4.30 -8.89 13.87
CA HIS A 49 -3.09 -9.39 13.23
C HIS A 49 -2.33 -8.31 12.41
N PHE A 50 -3.03 -7.22 12.06
CA PHE A 50 -2.54 -6.13 11.20
C PHE A 50 -2.40 -4.79 11.94
N ASP A 51 -2.54 -4.77 13.26
CA ASP A 51 -2.39 -3.56 14.09
C ASP A 51 -1.03 -3.49 14.81
N GLY A 52 -0.33 -4.60 14.95
CA GLY A 52 0.97 -4.70 15.62
C GLY A 52 2.13 -4.13 14.82
N LEU A 53 3.28 -3.95 15.48
CA LEU A 53 4.55 -3.55 14.84
C LEU A 53 5.08 -4.69 13.95
N SER A 54 4.67 -4.71 12.71
CA SER A 54 5.10 -5.69 11.71
C SER A 54 5.16 -5.06 10.32
N PRO A 55 5.88 -5.68 9.36
CA PRO A 55 5.84 -5.24 7.96
C PRO A 55 4.43 -5.31 7.35
N TRP A 56 3.52 -6.05 7.95
CA TRP A 56 2.14 -6.21 7.50
C TRP A 56 1.11 -5.42 8.32
N ARG A 57 1.55 -4.51 9.19
CA ARG A 57 0.67 -3.52 9.79
C ARG A 57 -0.10 -2.79 8.69
N ALA A 58 -1.40 -2.59 8.84
CA ALA A 58 -2.24 -1.99 7.80
C ALA A 58 -1.69 -0.64 7.30
N LEU A 59 -1.17 0.20 8.20
CA LEU A 59 -0.48 1.44 7.85
C LEU A 59 0.72 1.20 6.90
N GLU A 60 1.57 0.21 7.19
CA GLU A 60 2.74 -0.10 6.36
C GLU A 60 2.33 -0.63 4.99
N VAL A 61 1.25 -1.41 4.94
CA VAL A 61 0.63 -1.89 3.69
C VAL A 61 0.13 -0.69 2.87
N GLY A 62 -0.56 0.26 3.48
CA GLY A 62 -1.01 1.50 2.85
C GLY A 62 0.14 2.34 2.31
N ILE A 63 1.17 2.62 3.13
CA ILE A 63 2.33 3.42 2.73
C ILE A 63 3.08 2.78 1.55
N ARG A 64 3.25 1.46 1.52
CA ARG A 64 3.82 0.77 0.35
C ARG A 64 2.98 0.97 -0.89
N GLY A 65 1.64 0.89 -0.73
CA GLY A 65 0.68 0.99 -1.82
C GLY A 65 0.66 2.34 -2.53
N TYR A 66 0.79 3.46 -1.83
CA TYR A 66 0.74 4.77 -2.49
C TYR A 66 2.10 5.43 -2.70
N ARG A 67 3.14 5.03 -1.97
CA ARG A 67 4.41 5.77 -1.97
C ARG A 67 5.56 5.00 -2.63
N THR A 68 5.69 3.71 -2.37
CA THR A 68 6.89 2.96 -2.76
C THR A 68 6.67 2.15 -4.04
N TRP A 69 5.63 1.34 -4.09
CA TRP A 69 5.42 0.44 -5.21
C TRP A 69 5.02 1.13 -6.51
N PRO A 70 4.14 2.16 -6.51
CA PRO A 70 3.86 2.91 -7.73
C PRO A 70 5.11 3.50 -8.36
N LEU A 71 6.00 4.07 -7.55
CA LEU A 71 7.26 4.64 -8.04
C LEU A 71 8.22 3.59 -8.62
N ILE A 72 8.32 2.41 -7.97
CA ILE A 72 9.13 1.30 -8.48
C ILE A 72 8.60 0.84 -9.84
N ILE A 73 7.30 0.68 -9.97
CA ILE A 73 6.67 0.26 -11.22
C ILE A 73 6.89 1.32 -12.30
N GLU A 74 6.60 2.59 -12.01
CA GLU A 74 6.76 3.71 -12.94
C GLU A 74 8.18 3.82 -13.49
N LEU A 75 9.19 3.67 -12.63
CA LEU A 75 10.59 3.85 -13.03
C LEU A 75 11.23 2.59 -13.60
N LEU A 76 10.79 1.40 -13.21
CA LEU A 76 11.50 0.16 -13.52
C LEU A 76 10.77 -0.78 -14.48
N ALA A 77 9.48 -0.57 -14.79
CA ALA A 77 8.68 -1.49 -15.60
C ALA A 77 9.26 -1.76 -17.00
N ASP A 78 9.89 -0.76 -17.60
CA ASP A 78 10.50 -0.88 -18.94
C ASP A 78 11.94 -1.43 -18.91
N THR A 79 12.46 -1.80 -17.74
CA THR A 79 13.82 -2.33 -17.63
C THR A 79 13.85 -3.84 -17.90
N PRO A 80 14.96 -4.37 -18.44
CA PRO A 80 15.13 -5.82 -18.61
C PRO A 80 15.07 -6.62 -17.29
N CYS A 81 15.25 -5.95 -16.15
CA CYS A 81 15.20 -6.56 -14.83
C CYS A 81 13.74 -6.83 -14.37
N PHE A 82 12.76 -6.13 -14.95
CA PHE A 82 11.34 -6.26 -14.61
C PHE A 82 10.72 -7.41 -15.42
N THR A 83 11.11 -8.64 -15.09
CA THR A 83 10.72 -9.86 -15.80
C THR A 83 9.25 -10.21 -15.61
N GLU A 84 8.68 -11.03 -16.51
CA GLU A 84 7.30 -11.56 -16.36
C GLU A 84 7.10 -12.30 -15.03
N GLU A 85 8.10 -13.07 -14.59
CA GLU A 85 8.07 -13.76 -13.30
C GLU A 85 7.94 -12.77 -12.14
N PHE A 86 8.73 -11.70 -12.15
CA PHE A 86 8.64 -10.66 -11.13
C PHE A 86 7.30 -9.92 -11.19
N GLN A 87 6.79 -9.61 -12.39
CA GLN A 87 5.48 -8.98 -12.58
C GLN A 87 4.35 -9.81 -11.96
N GLN A 88 4.33 -11.12 -12.20
CA GLN A 88 3.33 -12.03 -11.63
C GLN A 88 3.41 -12.06 -10.11
N LYS A 89 4.60 -12.15 -9.56
CA LYS A 89 4.87 -12.13 -8.11
C LYS A 89 4.39 -10.81 -7.48
N LEU A 90 4.76 -9.69 -8.07
CA LEU A 90 4.34 -8.36 -7.63
C LEU A 90 2.82 -8.20 -7.68
N TYR A 91 2.19 -8.65 -8.77
CA TYR A 91 0.74 -8.58 -8.95
C TYR A 91 -0.01 -9.37 -7.87
N GLN A 92 0.41 -10.58 -7.54
CA GLN A 92 -0.17 -11.37 -6.45
C GLN A 92 -0.04 -10.66 -5.10
N SER A 93 1.11 -10.05 -4.85
CA SER A 93 1.33 -9.27 -3.65
C SER A 93 0.46 -8.01 -3.60
N VAL A 94 0.25 -7.33 -4.72
CA VAL A 94 -0.68 -6.18 -4.84
C VAL A 94 -2.11 -6.61 -4.51
N GLN A 95 -2.58 -7.73 -5.06
CA GLN A 95 -3.92 -8.26 -4.74
C GLN A 95 -4.10 -8.49 -3.24
N LEU A 96 -3.09 -9.06 -2.58
CA LEU A 96 -3.12 -9.28 -1.14
C LEU A 96 -3.14 -7.94 -0.36
N HIS A 97 -2.35 -6.95 -0.79
CA HIS A 97 -2.37 -5.61 -0.18
C HIS A 97 -3.75 -4.97 -0.29
N CYS A 98 -4.36 -4.98 -1.47
CA CYS A 98 -5.69 -4.43 -1.67
C CYS A 98 -6.74 -5.15 -0.81
N LYS A 99 -6.66 -6.48 -0.72
CA LYS A 99 -7.56 -7.25 0.14
C LYS A 99 -7.42 -6.89 1.61
N ILE A 100 -6.19 -6.76 2.13
CA ILE A 100 -5.95 -6.32 3.52
C ILE A 100 -6.52 -4.92 3.75
N LEU A 101 -6.22 -3.97 2.87
CA LEU A 101 -6.68 -2.59 3.01
C LEU A 101 -8.20 -2.46 2.92
N TYR A 102 -8.85 -3.28 2.10
CA TYR A 102 -10.30 -3.26 1.93
C TYR A 102 -11.06 -3.97 3.07
N GLU A 103 -10.60 -5.17 3.48
CA GLU A 103 -11.33 -6.00 4.46
C GLU A 103 -10.96 -5.69 5.90
N ILE A 104 -9.72 -5.30 6.19
CA ILE A 104 -9.17 -5.17 7.55
C ILE A 104 -9.18 -3.71 8.04
N SER A 105 -8.71 -2.76 7.23
CA SER A 105 -8.58 -1.35 7.64
C SER A 105 -9.88 -0.75 8.22
N PRO A 106 -11.07 -0.95 7.60
CA PRO A 106 -12.31 -0.40 8.15
C PRO A 106 -12.67 -0.92 9.53
N LEU A 107 -12.22 -2.12 9.89
CA LEU A 107 -12.44 -2.73 11.20
C LEU A 107 -11.53 -2.14 12.27
N LEU A 108 -10.35 -1.65 11.89
CA LEU A 108 -9.43 -0.94 12.78
C LEU A 108 -9.90 0.51 13.05
N TRP A 109 -10.49 1.15 12.05
CA TRP A 109 -10.81 2.57 12.07
C TRP A 109 -12.28 2.88 11.74
N PRO A 110 -13.24 2.41 12.54
CA PRO A 110 -14.67 2.54 12.23
C PRO A 110 -15.16 4.00 12.21
N LYS A 111 -14.44 4.93 12.85
CA LYS A 111 -14.80 6.36 12.90
C LYS A 111 -14.09 7.22 11.85
N ALA A 112 -13.14 6.67 11.12
CA ALA A 112 -12.30 7.37 10.15
C ALA A 112 -11.52 8.61 10.70
N ASP A 113 -11.40 8.73 12.03
CA ASP A 113 -10.77 9.86 12.72
C ASP A 113 -9.27 9.69 12.99
N HIS A 114 -8.63 8.74 12.30
CA HIS A 114 -7.20 8.44 12.47
C HIS A 114 -6.45 8.59 11.15
N ASN A 115 -5.27 9.24 11.20
CA ASN A 115 -4.43 9.46 10.03
C ASN A 115 -3.94 8.16 9.36
N HIS A 116 -3.78 7.07 10.13
CA HIS A 116 -3.44 5.77 9.55
C HIS A 116 -4.48 5.32 8.53
N TYR A 117 -5.77 5.48 8.86
CA TYR A 117 -6.85 5.08 7.97
C TYR A 117 -6.85 5.87 6.65
N LEU A 118 -6.52 7.16 6.71
CA LEU A 118 -6.31 7.98 5.51
C LEU A 118 -5.19 7.42 4.64
N MET A 119 -4.02 7.10 5.25
CA MET A 119 -2.87 6.53 4.54
C MET A 119 -3.17 5.15 3.93
N GLU A 120 -3.95 4.34 4.63
CA GLU A 120 -4.38 3.02 4.18
C GLU A 120 -5.31 3.12 2.96
N ASN A 121 -6.28 4.04 2.98
CA ASN A 121 -7.15 4.29 1.83
C ASN A 121 -6.44 4.95 0.65
N LEU A 122 -5.45 5.80 0.87
CA LEU A 122 -4.57 6.30 -0.20
C LEU A 122 -3.82 5.15 -0.88
N GLY A 123 -3.34 4.18 -0.10
CA GLY A 123 -2.70 2.98 -0.63
C GLY A 123 -3.64 2.14 -1.48
N LEU A 124 -4.85 1.89 -0.99
CA LEU A 124 -5.87 1.13 -1.72
C LEU A 124 -6.25 1.83 -3.05
N MET A 125 -6.47 3.14 -3.00
CA MET A 125 -6.79 3.93 -4.19
C MET A 125 -5.67 3.88 -5.22
N ALA A 126 -4.42 4.12 -4.81
CA ALA A 126 -3.28 4.14 -5.72
C ALA A 126 -3.06 2.79 -6.40
N LEU A 127 -3.11 1.68 -5.66
CA LEU A 127 -2.98 0.34 -6.22
C LEU A 127 -4.14 -0.01 -7.16
N SER A 128 -5.37 0.40 -6.85
CA SER A 128 -6.53 0.18 -7.70
C SER A 128 -6.45 0.97 -9.01
N CYS A 129 -5.93 2.20 -8.97
CA CYS A 129 -5.70 3.00 -10.17
C CYS A 129 -4.58 2.41 -11.05
N LEU A 130 -3.53 1.87 -10.43
CA LEU A 130 -2.37 1.32 -11.12
C LEU A 130 -2.67 -0.03 -11.81
N PHE A 131 -3.61 -0.81 -11.24
CA PHE A 131 -4.02 -2.12 -11.74
C PHE A 131 -5.54 -2.17 -11.98
N PRO A 132 -6.06 -1.40 -12.95
CA PRO A 132 -7.50 -1.33 -13.21
C PRO A 132 -8.12 -2.66 -13.67
N GLU A 133 -7.31 -3.56 -14.25
CA GLU A 133 -7.71 -4.90 -14.69
C GLU A 133 -7.76 -5.93 -13.54
N MET A 134 -7.28 -5.58 -12.35
CA MET A 134 -7.30 -6.49 -11.19
C MET A 134 -8.75 -6.77 -10.77
N PRO A 135 -9.08 -8.02 -10.40
CA PRO A 135 -10.37 -8.34 -9.81
C PRO A 135 -10.73 -7.40 -8.65
N ASP A 136 -11.97 -6.94 -8.62
CA ASP A 136 -12.48 -5.99 -7.62
C ASP A 136 -11.85 -4.57 -7.64
N SER A 137 -10.96 -4.23 -8.58
CA SER A 137 -10.28 -2.93 -8.63
C SER A 137 -11.26 -1.75 -8.61
N ALA A 138 -12.31 -1.78 -9.42
CA ALA A 138 -13.34 -0.74 -9.43
C ALA A 138 -14.07 -0.60 -8.09
N LYS A 139 -14.33 -1.73 -7.41
CA LYS A 139 -14.93 -1.76 -6.08
C LYS A 139 -13.98 -1.16 -5.03
N TYR A 140 -12.70 -1.51 -5.07
CA TYR A 140 -11.68 -0.97 -4.18
C TYR A 140 -11.50 0.54 -4.38
N LEU A 141 -11.48 1.00 -5.64
CA LEU A 141 -11.38 2.41 -5.97
C LEU A 141 -12.59 3.20 -5.44
N SER A 142 -13.81 2.72 -5.70
CA SER A 142 -15.03 3.36 -5.21
C SER A 142 -15.07 3.42 -3.68
N HIS A 143 -14.68 2.33 -3.00
CA HIS A 143 -14.60 2.28 -1.55
C HIS A 143 -13.58 3.28 -1.00
N SER A 144 -12.36 3.26 -1.53
CA SER A 144 -11.30 4.16 -1.04
C SER A 144 -11.63 5.64 -1.22
N GLN A 145 -12.31 6.01 -2.32
CA GLN A 145 -12.80 7.38 -2.53
C GLN A 145 -13.79 7.79 -1.44
N GLN A 146 -14.79 6.95 -1.17
CA GLN A 146 -15.80 7.22 -0.11
C GLN A 146 -15.15 7.32 1.28
N GLU A 147 -14.20 6.41 1.58
CA GLU A 147 -13.52 6.43 2.86
C GLU A 147 -12.56 7.62 3.02
N LEU A 148 -11.94 8.09 1.93
CA LEU A 148 -11.13 9.32 1.95
C LEU A 148 -11.99 10.54 2.23
N ASP A 149 -13.19 10.64 1.64
CA ASP A 149 -14.14 11.71 1.96
C ASP A 149 -14.54 11.66 3.44
N ARG A 150 -14.85 10.48 3.98
CA ARG A 150 -15.11 10.29 5.42
C ARG A 150 -13.91 10.69 6.30
N CYS A 151 -12.69 10.35 5.89
CA CYS A 151 -11.47 10.77 6.61
C CYS A 151 -11.35 12.30 6.61
N MET A 152 -11.59 12.95 5.49
CA MET A 152 -11.52 14.42 5.40
C MET A 152 -12.55 15.09 6.31
N GLU A 153 -13.79 14.59 6.33
CA GLU A 153 -14.84 15.08 7.23
C GLU A 153 -14.51 14.86 8.70
N ALA A 154 -13.98 13.67 9.07
CA ALA A 154 -13.68 13.31 10.45
C ALA A 154 -12.40 13.96 10.99
N GLN A 155 -11.42 14.22 10.14
CA GLN A 155 -10.08 14.69 10.53
C GLN A 155 -9.87 16.19 10.32
N CYS A 156 -10.79 16.90 9.67
CA CYS A 156 -10.70 18.34 9.45
C CYS A 156 -11.74 19.08 10.28
N THR A 157 -11.29 20.12 10.97
CA THR A 157 -12.20 21.04 11.67
C THR A 157 -12.89 22.00 10.69
N PRO A 158 -14.03 22.63 11.04
CA PRO A 158 -14.70 23.61 10.17
C PRO A 158 -13.83 24.79 9.74
N CYS A 159 -12.79 25.14 10.48
CA CYS A 159 -11.81 26.17 10.12
C CYS A 159 -10.63 25.65 9.27
N GLY A 160 -10.65 24.38 8.84
CA GLY A 160 -9.63 23.76 7.99
C GLY A 160 -8.41 23.22 8.73
N GLY A 161 -8.40 23.24 10.06
CA GLY A 161 -7.33 22.62 10.85
C GLY A 161 -7.47 21.12 10.92
N GLN A 162 -6.37 20.41 10.89
CA GLN A 162 -6.33 18.95 11.09
C GLN A 162 -6.42 18.63 12.62
N ILE A 163 -7.18 17.60 12.99
CA ILE A 163 -7.49 17.30 14.40
C ILE A 163 -6.28 16.93 15.26
N GLU A 164 -5.22 16.39 14.67
CA GLU A 164 -3.99 16.07 15.41
C GLU A 164 -3.18 17.32 15.80
N GLY A 165 -3.49 18.48 15.22
CA GLY A 165 -2.95 19.77 15.63
C GLY A 165 -1.44 19.94 15.45
N SER A 166 -0.78 19.07 14.68
CA SER A 166 0.66 19.12 14.42
C SER A 166 0.97 19.48 12.96
N PRO A 167 1.54 20.66 12.68
CA PRO A 167 1.86 21.06 11.31
C PRO A 167 3.05 20.30 10.70
N SER A 168 3.79 19.57 11.51
CA SER A 168 4.98 18.80 11.09
C SER A 168 4.77 17.30 11.04
N TYR A 169 3.56 16.87 11.23
CA TYR A 169 3.20 15.45 11.27
C TYR A 169 2.98 14.86 9.88
#